data_0f17b7ac70ee0b1a84342cafb02c0633
#
_entry.id   0f17b7ac70ee0b1a84342cafb02c0633
#
_cell.length_a   1.000
_cell.length_b   1.000
_cell.length_c   1.000
_cell.angle_alpha   90.00
_cell.angle_beta   90.00
_cell.angle_gamma   90.00
#
_symmetry.space_group_name_H-M   'P 1'
#
loop_
_entity.id
_entity.type
_entity.pdbx_description
1 polymer ?
#
loop_
_entity_poly.entity_id
_entity_poly.type
_entity_poly.pdbx_seq_one_letter_code
_entity_poly.pdbx_strand_id
1 'polypeptide(L)'
;MRLFRWVMLSVLLVSMALHAKAPAAPDQAEQALRAWINAFNDADREALMAFRARYKMRPDAQGDLEFRADTGGLQVLEIRESTPGRAQLLVQPRSNDRTMLVTTTLDPVGHAATFQFEGAEAPDRFKPKRMETTALLAEAKQRLDTLLASDAVAGTFLVAKAGEVQMAWHGGMADRESVVPVGVDTPFRLASLNKMFTAVAILQLQEKGKLSLDDPVAQHLPDYPAPQNLRGVTLRQLLTHTSGLGDIFGEKADANAGSLKTLQDYWAVFSDAAPVFPPGSKDQYSNYGFILLGTVIEAVSGQSYYDYVDAHIYRVAGMTATGSAPESSHVPGLAKAYTRVDHRWQRETRSLPWRGTSAGGGYSTVGDLLKFGEALRSGKLLSPSSLAAATSPQNHKAWYGYGFMVRGQGKERVYGHEGGALGANAVFYVLPEQAVVLVGLANVDPDAMGNVVNFVANRLPL
;
A
#
# COMPACT_ATOMS: atom_id res chain seq x y z
N MET A 1 24.89 -7.59 92.27
CA MET A 1 23.53 -8.18 92.36
C MET A 1 22.69 -7.51 91.28
N ARG A 2 22.08 -8.27 90.46
CA ARG A 2 21.09 -8.09 89.31
C ARG A 2 21.67 -8.44 87.95
N LEU A 3 21.28 -9.64 87.52
CA LEU A 3 21.46 -10.24 86.22
C LEU A 3 20.71 -9.49 85.14
N PHE A 4 21.31 -9.18 83.99
CA PHE A 4 20.61 -8.79 82.73
C PHE A 4 20.65 -10.02 81.84
N ARG A 5 19.46 -10.56 81.55
CA ARG A 5 19.22 -11.61 80.56
C ARG A 5 19.14 -10.97 79.17
N TRP A 6 20.00 -11.42 78.28
CA TRP A 6 19.87 -11.08 76.82
C TRP A 6 18.92 -12.10 76.20
N VAL A 7 17.84 -11.61 75.63
CA VAL A 7 16.94 -12.37 74.76
C VAL A 7 17.43 -12.16 73.35
N MET A 8 17.99 -13.20 72.74
CA MET A 8 18.29 -13.23 71.30
C MET A 8 16.98 -13.45 70.53
N LEU A 9 16.57 -12.46 69.76
CA LEU A 9 15.48 -12.58 68.81
C LEU A 9 16.07 -13.08 67.46
N SER A 10 15.86 -14.37 67.19
CA SER A 10 16.24 -14.97 65.89
C SER A 10 15.21 -14.51 64.85
N VAL A 11 15.61 -13.61 63.96
CA VAL A 11 14.81 -13.23 62.77
C VAL A 11 15.05 -14.32 61.71
N LEU A 12 14.06 -15.19 61.50
CA LEU A 12 14.01 -16.08 60.36
C LEU A 12 13.69 -15.26 59.12
N LEU A 13 14.67 -14.96 58.30
CA LEU A 13 14.49 -14.48 56.93
C LEU A 13 13.98 -15.65 56.08
N VAL A 14 12.66 -15.71 55.90
CA VAL A 14 12.06 -16.56 54.87
C VAL A 14 12.32 -15.90 53.53
N SER A 15 13.32 -16.36 52.82
CA SER A 15 13.59 -16.06 51.42
C SER A 15 12.47 -16.66 50.59
N MET A 16 11.45 -15.87 50.25
CA MET A 16 10.52 -16.21 49.17
C MET A 16 11.28 -16.12 47.84
N ALA A 17 11.85 -17.21 47.39
CA ALA A 17 12.29 -17.35 46.00
C ALA A 17 11.02 -17.27 45.13
N LEU A 18 10.83 -16.13 44.47
CA LEU A 18 9.91 -16.06 43.33
C LEU A 18 10.40 -17.07 42.30
N HIS A 19 9.80 -18.24 42.26
CA HIS A 19 9.94 -19.14 41.15
C HIS A 19 9.29 -18.48 39.96
N ALA A 20 10.07 -17.82 39.10
CA ALA A 20 9.65 -17.46 37.75
C ALA A 20 9.22 -18.78 37.09
N LYS A 21 7.91 -18.90 36.85
CA LYS A 21 7.35 -20.07 36.18
C LYS A 21 8.04 -20.17 34.82
N ALA A 22 8.74 -21.25 34.55
CA ALA A 22 9.32 -21.49 33.24
C ALA A 22 8.20 -21.32 32.19
N PRO A 23 8.49 -20.68 31.06
CA PRO A 23 7.46 -20.52 30.01
C PRO A 23 6.92 -21.92 29.67
N ALA A 24 5.59 -22.03 29.59
CA ALA A 24 4.94 -23.27 29.22
C ALA A 24 5.49 -23.75 27.86
N ALA A 25 5.67 -25.07 27.71
CA ALA A 25 6.09 -25.63 26.42
C ALA A 25 5.09 -25.22 25.31
N PRO A 26 5.57 -24.88 24.09
CA PRO A 26 4.69 -24.51 23.00
C PRO A 26 3.68 -25.61 22.69
N ASP A 27 2.42 -25.22 22.46
CA ASP A 27 1.37 -26.16 22.00
C ASP A 27 1.65 -26.64 20.58
N GLN A 28 0.99 -27.72 20.16
CA GLN A 28 1.26 -28.38 18.87
C GLN A 28 1.14 -27.43 17.66
N ALA A 29 0.11 -26.59 17.66
CA ALA A 29 -0.08 -25.61 16.58
C ALA A 29 1.03 -24.55 16.55
N GLU A 30 1.51 -24.09 17.71
CA GLU A 30 2.63 -23.16 17.78
C GLU A 30 3.93 -23.81 17.31
N GLN A 31 4.19 -25.05 17.69
CA GLN A 31 5.36 -25.80 17.22
C GLN A 31 5.33 -25.93 15.68
N ALA A 32 4.16 -26.25 15.11
CA ALA A 32 3.99 -26.30 13.66
C ALA A 32 4.31 -24.96 13.00
N LEU A 33 3.73 -23.86 13.53
CA LEU A 33 3.95 -22.52 12.96
C LEU A 33 5.41 -22.08 13.04
N ARG A 34 6.08 -22.35 14.16
CA ARG A 34 7.52 -22.06 14.32
C ARG A 34 8.39 -22.90 13.40
N ALA A 35 8.06 -24.18 13.22
CA ALA A 35 8.79 -25.04 12.29
C ALA A 35 8.69 -24.53 10.85
N TRP A 36 7.50 -24.07 10.43
CA TRP A 36 7.33 -23.42 9.12
C TRP A 36 8.14 -22.11 9.03
N ILE A 37 8.07 -21.21 10.03
CA ILE A 37 8.82 -19.95 10.04
C ILE A 37 10.33 -20.20 9.94
N ASN A 38 10.86 -21.21 10.61
CA ASN A 38 12.28 -21.54 10.55
C ASN A 38 12.68 -22.00 9.14
N ALA A 39 11.97 -22.99 8.59
CA ALA A 39 12.23 -23.46 7.22
C ALA A 39 12.06 -22.34 6.17
N PHE A 40 11.07 -21.49 6.36
CA PHE A 40 10.84 -20.29 5.55
C PHE A 40 12.00 -19.28 5.65
N ASN A 41 12.47 -18.98 6.86
CA ASN A 41 13.56 -18.03 7.09
C ASN A 41 14.89 -18.49 6.49
N ASP A 42 15.15 -19.80 6.57
CA ASP A 42 16.36 -20.40 6.02
C ASP A 42 16.31 -20.58 4.49
N ALA A 43 15.15 -20.28 3.87
CA ALA A 43 14.88 -20.53 2.45
C ALA A 43 15.14 -22.00 2.04
N ASP A 44 14.95 -22.91 2.98
CA ASP A 44 15.22 -24.33 2.79
C ASP A 44 14.01 -25.01 2.12
N ARG A 45 14.13 -25.21 0.80
CA ARG A 45 13.09 -25.87 0.01
C ARG A 45 12.78 -27.28 0.50
N GLU A 46 13.80 -28.06 0.90
CA GLU A 46 13.60 -29.44 1.37
C GLU A 46 12.85 -29.47 2.70
N ALA A 47 13.23 -28.62 3.65
CA ALA A 47 12.52 -28.49 4.91
C ALA A 47 11.07 -27.98 4.73
N LEU A 48 10.83 -27.02 3.81
CA LEU A 48 9.49 -26.57 3.48
C LEU A 48 8.64 -27.68 2.86
N MET A 49 9.21 -28.48 1.96
CA MET A 49 8.52 -29.62 1.35
C MET A 49 8.23 -30.73 2.38
N ALA A 50 9.18 -31.02 3.27
CA ALA A 50 8.97 -31.97 4.37
C ALA A 50 7.88 -31.50 5.34
N PHE A 51 7.87 -30.20 5.67
CA PHE A 51 6.80 -29.58 6.47
C PHE A 51 5.43 -29.76 5.78
N ARG A 52 5.33 -29.41 4.51
CA ARG A 52 4.08 -29.53 3.74
C ARG A 52 3.57 -30.96 3.65
N ALA A 53 4.47 -31.94 3.46
CA ALA A 53 4.13 -33.35 3.47
C ALA A 53 3.60 -33.79 4.85
N ARG A 54 4.27 -33.39 5.96
CA ARG A 54 3.84 -33.70 7.32
C ARG A 54 2.42 -33.23 7.63
N TYR A 55 2.08 -32.01 7.18
CA TYR A 55 0.81 -31.37 7.47
C TYR A 55 -0.21 -31.48 6.33
N LYS A 56 -0.01 -32.41 5.38
CA LYS A 56 -0.90 -32.69 4.24
C LYS A 56 -1.27 -31.43 3.43
N MET A 57 -0.35 -30.51 3.29
CA MET A 57 -0.50 -29.33 2.45
C MET A 57 -0.14 -29.65 1.00
N ARG A 58 -0.56 -28.75 0.08
CA ARG A 58 -0.17 -28.86 -1.34
C ARG A 58 1.36 -28.97 -1.46
N PRO A 59 1.91 -29.93 -2.22
CA PRO A 59 3.34 -30.19 -2.33
C PRO A 59 4.00 -29.18 -3.29
N ASP A 60 3.99 -27.90 -2.91
CA ASP A 60 4.59 -26.83 -3.68
C ASP A 60 5.06 -25.73 -2.73
N ALA A 61 6.39 -25.59 -2.59
CA ALA A 61 7.02 -24.59 -1.76
C ALA A 61 7.42 -23.30 -2.53
N GLN A 62 7.07 -23.20 -3.81
CA GLN A 62 7.50 -22.05 -4.62
C GLN A 62 6.96 -20.73 -4.06
N GLY A 63 5.68 -20.67 -3.70
CA GLY A 63 5.09 -19.48 -3.10
C GLY A 63 5.73 -19.08 -1.75
N ASP A 64 6.15 -20.06 -0.92
CA ASP A 64 6.88 -19.76 0.32
C ASP A 64 8.24 -19.12 0.02
N LEU A 65 8.96 -19.61 -0.99
CA LEU A 65 10.28 -19.09 -1.38
C LEU A 65 10.19 -17.70 -2.00
N GLU A 66 9.17 -17.45 -2.81
CA GLU A 66 8.89 -16.12 -3.36
C GLU A 66 8.55 -15.13 -2.24
N PHE A 67 7.62 -15.50 -1.36
CA PHE A 67 7.28 -14.68 -0.19
C PHE A 67 8.48 -14.45 0.74
N ARG A 68 9.37 -15.45 0.88
CA ARG A 68 10.64 -15.30 1.62
C ARG A 68 11.57 -14.30 0.95
N ALA A 69 11.67 -14.31 -0.38
CA ALA A 69 12.49 -13.37 -1.13
C ALA A 69 11.97 -11.92 -0.93
N ASP A 70 10.66 -11.71 -1.00
CA ASP A 70 10.02 -10.40 -0.84
C ASP A 70 10.14 -9.86 0.59
N THR A 71 9.97 -10.72 1.59
CA THR A 71 9.96 -10.33 3.01
C THR A 71 11.35 -10.28 3.65
N GLY A 72 12.36 -10.86 3.02
CA GLY A 72 13.67 -11.05 3.65
C GLY A 72 13.64 -12.03 4.83
N GLY A 73 12.53 -12.74 5.06
CA GLY A 73 12.19 -13.58 6.19
C GLY A 73 11.31 -12.88 7.21
N LEU A 74 10.85 -13.63 8.21
CA LEU A 74 9.92 -13.16 9.24
C LEU A 74 10.60 -13.19 10.61
N GLN A 75 10.47 -12.09 11.35
CA GLN A 75 10.81 -12.01 12.77
C GLN A 75 9.53 -12.19 13.59
N VAL A 76 9.55 -13.16 14.52
CA VAL A 76 8.45 -13.31 15.49
C VAL A 76 8.61 -12.24 16.56
N LEU A 77 7.61 -11.39 16.71
CA LEU A 77 7.56 -10.33 17.71
C LEU A 77 6.86 -10.80 18.99
N GLU A 78 5.74 -11.53 18.85
CA GLU A 78 4.89 -11.88 19.97
C GLU A 78 4.01 -13.09 19.63
N ILE A 79 3.71 -13.90 20.67
CA ILE A 79 2.69 -14.95 20.62
C ILE A 79 1.37 -14.32 21.07
N ARG A 80 0.34 -14.36 20.22
CA ARG A 80 -1.00 -13.86 20.53
C ARG A 80 -1.91 -14.97 21.03
N GLU A 81 -1.77 -16.16 20.47
CA GLU A 81 -2.56 -17.33 20.83
C GLU A 81 -1.70 -18.57 20.68
N SER A 82 -1.81 -19.51 21.63
CA SER A 82 -1.17 -20.81 21.58
C SER A 82 -2.08 -21.83 22.25
N THR A 83 -2.67 -22.71 21.43
CA THR A 83 -3.51 -23.84 21.83
C THR A 83 -3.10 -25.07 21.03
N PRO A 84 -3.53 -26.28 21.41
CA PRO A 84 -3.21 -27.49 20.64
C PRO A 84 -3.63 -27.43 19.17
N GLY A 85 -4.77 -26.81 18.87
CA GLY A 85 -5.34 -26.76 17.52
C GLY A 85 -5.14 -25.43 16.79
N ARG A 86 -4.69 -24.36 17.48
CA ARG A 86 -4.56 -23.04 16.86
C ARG A 86 -3.44 -22.23 17.49
N ALA A 87 -2.63 -21.61 16.64
CA ALA A 87 -1.63 -20.64 17.08
C ALA A 87 -1.69 -19.37 16.23
N GLN A 88 -1.41 -18.24 16.86
CA GLN A 88 -1.32 -16.95 16.22
C GLN A 88 -0.09 -16.21 16.68
N LEU A 89 0.77 -15.84 15.75
CA LEU A 89 1.99 -15.07 16.00
C LEU A 89 1.92 -13.72 15.32
N LEU A 90 2.30 -12.68 16.04
CA LEU A 90 2.59 -11.38 15.43
C LEU A 90 4.03 -11.44 14.88
N VAL A 91 4.16 -11.22 13.59
CA VAL A 91 5.44 -11.25 12.89
C VAL A 91 5.70 -9.97 12.14
N GLN A 92 6.97 -9.71 11.82
CA GLN A 92 7.42 -8.60 11.01
C GLN A 92 8.35 -9.12 9.92
N PRO A 93 8.11 -8.77 8.62
CA PRO A 93 9.10 -8.96 7.57
C PRO A 93 10.40 -8.24 7.89
N ARG A 94 11.54 -8.87 7.60
CA ARG A 94 12.86 -8.24 7.81
C ARG A 94 13.13 -7.09 6.82
N SER A 95 12.44 -7.10 5.67
CA SER A 95 12.58 -6.09 4.62
C SER A 95 11.87 -4.77 4.94
N ASN A 96 10.88 -4.76 5.88
CA ASN A 96 10.05 -3.59 6.14
C ASN A 96 9.49 -3.56 7.57
N ASP A 97 8.77 -2.49 7.90
CA ASP A 97 8.18 -2.26 9.24
C ASP A 97 6.71 -2.74 9.35
N ARG A 98 6.15 -3.34 8.31
CA ARG A 98 4.77 -3.85 8.37
C ARG A 98 4.73 -5.04 9.33
N THR A 99 3.65 -5.13 10.08
CA THR A 99 3.40 -6.29 10.94
C THR A 99 2.17 -7.04 10.48
N MET A 100 2.17 -8.34 10.70
CA MET A 100 1.06 -9.20 10.37
C MET A 100 0.86 -10.28 11.42
N LEU A 101 -0.38 -10.73 11.56
CA LEU A 101 -0.71 -11.93 12.28
C LEU A 101 -0.61 -13.12 11.33
N VAL A 102 0.18 -14.10 11.70
CA VAL A 102 0.19 -15.40 11.04
C VAL A 102 -0.53 -16.38 11.94
N THR A 103 -1.66 -16.89 11.46
CA THR A 103 -2.47 -17.87 12.17
C THR A 103 -2.33 -19.22 11.52
N THR A 104 -2.03 -20.25 12.30
CA THR A 104 -2.17 -21.63 11.85
C THR A 104 -3.28 -22.33 12.61
N THR A 105 -4.02 -23.21 11.91
CA THR A 105 -5.03 -24.08 12.51
C THR A 105 -4.73 -25.50 12.07
N LEU A 106 -4.69 -26.42 13.04
CA LEU A 106 -4.54 -27.86 12.80
C LEU A 106 -5.91 -28.53 12.81
N ASP A 107 -6.06 -29.61 12.05
CA ASP A 107 -7.23 -30.48 12.17
C ASP A 107 -7.24 -31.17 13.55
N PRO A 108 -8.37 -31.79 13.99
CA PRO A 108 -8.49 -32.41 15.30
C PRO A 108 -7.46 -33.53 15.59
N VAL A 109 -6.83 -34.08 14.55
CA VAL A 109 -5.78 -35.10 14.66
C VAL A 109 -4.36 -34.54 14.45
N GLY A 110 -4.26 -33.21 14.28
CA GLY A 110 -2.98 -32.51 14.16
C GLY A 110 -2.24 -32.74 12.84
N HIS A 111 -2.94 -33.14 11.76
CA HIS A 111 -2.30 -33.53 10.51
C HIS A 111 -2.46 -32.53 9.37
N ALA A 112 -3.46 -31.66 9.39
CA ALA A 112 -3.65 -30.66 8.34
C ALA A 112 -3.43 -29.27 8.92
N ALA A 113 -2.58 -28.47 8.30
CA ALA A 113 -2.36 -27.09 8.66
C ALA A 113 -2.92 -26.14 7.60
N THR A 114 -3.62 -25.10 8.05
CA THR A 114 -3.96 -23.94 7.25
C THR A 114 -3.21 -22.73 7.76
N PHE A 115 -2.82 -21.83 6.87
CA PHE A 115 -2.20 -20.57 7.21
C PHE A 115 -3.07 -19.41 6.75
N GLN A 116 -3.21 -18.42 7.62
CA GLN A 116 -3.87 -17.16 7.31
C GLN A 116 -2.92 -16.01 7.68
N PHE A 117 -2.84 -15.04 6.79
CA PHE A 117 -2.03 -13.84 6.96
C PHE A 117 -2.97 -12.64 7.00
N GLU A 118 -2.86 -11.83 8.04
CA GLU A 118 -3.69 -10.64 8.22
C GLU A 118 -2.81 -9.49 8.67
N GLY A 119 -2.91 -8.32 8.01
CA GLY A 119 -2.21 -7.12 8.45
C GLY A 119 -2.63 -6.75 9.88
N ALA A 120 -1.65 -6.41 10.72
CA ALA A 120 -1.88 -6.05 12.11
C ALA A 120 -1.07 -4.82 12.50
N GLU A 121 -1.63 -3.98 13.36
CA GLU A 121 -0.88 -2.86 13.92
C GLU A 121 0.11 -3.35 14.98
N ALA A 122 1.35 -2.87 14.88
CA ALA A 122 2.38 -3.17 15.87
C ALA A 122 2.07 -2.47 17.20
N PRO A 123 2.13 -3.19 18.34
CA PRO A 123 2.17 -2.54 19.65
C PRO A 123 3.32 -1.52 19.74
N ASP A 124 3.13 -0.45 20.50
CA ASP A 124 4.08 0.67 20.58
C ASP A 124 5.53 0.23 20.86
N ARG A 125 5.73 -0.82 21.67
CA ARG A 125 7.06 -1.37 21.97
C ARG A 125 7.81 -1.94 20.77
N PHE A 126 7.10 -2.25 19.67
CA PHE A 126 7.66 -2.76 18.42
C PHE A 126 7.66 -1.71 17.30
N LYS A 127 7.06 -0.55 17.53
CA LYS A 127 7.12 0.55 16.54
C LYS A 127 8.56 1.02 16.35
N PRO A 128 8.96 1.39 15.13
CA PRO A 128 10.28 1.95 14.86
C PRO A 128 10.56 3.18 15.72
N LYS A 129 11.78 3.28 16.23
CA LYS A 129 12.21 4.47 16.97
C LYS A 129 12.41 5.64 16.01
N ARG A 130 12.02 6.84 16.45
CA ARG A 130 12.28 8.08 15.71
C ARG A 130 13.78 8.35 15.64
N MET A 131 14.22 8.95 14.56
CA MET A 131 15.63 9.25 14.29
C MET A 131 15.81 10.73 14.02
N GLU A 132 17.03 11.26 14.28
CA GLU A 132 17.40 12.60 13.80
C GLU A 132 17.35 12.63 12.27
N THR A 133 16.86 13.75 11.71
CA THR A 133 16.61 13.87 10.25
C THR A 133 17.84 13.55 9.42
N THR A 134 19.01 14.10 9.78
CA THR A 134 20.26 13.88 9.03
C THR A 134 20.66 12.41 9.02
N ALA A 135 20.60 11.74 10.17
CA ALA A 135 20.93 10.32 10.29
C ALA A 135 19.91 9.45 9.52
N LEU A 136 18.62 9.80 9.59
CA LEU A 136 17.55 9.11 8.88
C LEU A 136 17.74 9.18 7.35
N LEU A 137 18.02 10.36 6.81
CA LEU A 137 18.23 10.54 5.37
C LEU A 137 19.50 9.84 4.89
N ALA A 138 20.56 9.84 5.69
CA ALA A 138 21.78 9.09 5.39
C ALA A 138 21.51 7.57 5.32
N GLU A 139 20.75 7.02 6.28
CA GLU A 139 20.37 5.60 6.27
C GLU A 139 19.42 5.28 5.11
N ALA A 140 18.46 6.15 4.79
CA ALA A 140 17.60 5.98 3.63
C ALA A 140 18.42 5.91 2.32
N LYS A 141 19.40 6.80 2.17
CA LYS A 141 20.33 6.78 1.03
C LYS A 141 21.10 5.46 0.95
N GLN A 142 21.66 5.02 2.07
CA GLN A 142 22.39 3.75 2.14
C GLN A 142 21.53 2.55 1.71
N ARG A 143 20.26 2.53 2.14
CA ARG A 143 19.30 1.47 1.75
C ARG A 143 19.05 1.51 0.24
N LEU A 144 18.82 2.68 -0.33
CA LEU A 144 18.63 2.87 -1.77
C LEU A 144 19.87 2.45 -2.56
N ASP A 145 21.07 2.84 -2.12
CA ASP A 145 22.33 2.45 -2.75
C ASP A 145 22.57 0.91 -2.68
N THR A 146 22.18 0.28 -1.58
CA THR A 146 22.24 -1.19 -1.42
C THR A 146 21.27 -1.90 -2.37
N LEU A 147 20.04 -1.42 -2.49
CA LEU A 147 19.06 -1.94 -3.44
C LEU A 147 19.52 -1.75 -4.89
N LEU A 148 20.12 -0.59 -5.19
CA LEU A 148 20.69 -0.33 -6.51
C LEU A 148 21.85 -1.28 -6.83
N ALA A 149 22.77 -1.49 -5.89
CA ALA A 149 23.93 -2.37 -6.07
C ALA A 149 23.52 -3.85 -6.30
N SER A 150 22.38 -4.26 -5.74
CA SER A 150 21.80 -5.60 -5.96
C SER A 150 20.83 -5.67 -7.14
N ASP A 151 20.77 -4.61 -7.95
CA ASP A 151 19.79 -4.47 -9.05
C ASP A 151 18.34 -4.74 -8.63
N ALA A 152 17.99 -4.37 -7.39
CA ALA A 152 16.65 -4.55 -6.84
C ALA A 152 15.76 -3.32 -6.98
N VAL A 153 16.31 -2.17 -7.38
CA VAL A 153 15.57 -0.92 -7.61
C VAL A 153 16.10 -0.18 -8.82
N ALA A 154 15.18 0.41 -9.57
CA ALA A 154 15.47 1.46 -10.54
C ALA A 154 14.36 2.52 -10.39
N GLY A 155 14.73 3.75 -10.00
CA GLY A 155 13.72 4.75 -9.66
C GLY A 155 14.26 6.05 -9.11
N THR A 156 13.36 6.86 -8.57
CA THR A 156 13.62 8.15 -7.93
C THR A 156 12.98 8.21 -6.55
N PHE A 157 13.64 8.90 -5.62
CA PHE A 157 13.14 9.12 -4.27
C PHE A 157 13.34 10.58 -3.86
N LEU A 158 12.35 11.19 -3.19
CA LEU A 158 12.38 12.57 -2.75
C LEU A 158 11.80 12.72 -1.35
N VAL A 159 12.49 13.50 -0.53
CA VAL A 159 12.00 14.02 0.76
C VAL A 159 12.03 15.53 0.68
N ALA A 160 10.90 16.17 0.92
CA ALA A 160 10.82 17.63 1.05
C ALA A 160 10.15 18.02 2.36
N LYS A 161 10.58 19.15 2.95
CA LYS A 161 9.99 19.73 4.15
C LYS A 161 9.63 21.19 3.87
N ALA A 162 8.37 21.55 4.11
CA ALA A 162 7.85 22.89 3.82
C ALA A 162 8.10 23.34 2.37
N GLY A 163 8.06 22.42 1.41
CA GLY A 163 8.33 22.67 -0.01
C GLY A 163 9.79 22.64 -0.42
N GLU A 164 10.73 22.61 0.54
CA GLU A 164 12.17 22.56 0.26
C GLU A 164 12.68 21.12 0.23
N VAL A 165 13.38 20.74 -0.85
CA VAL A 165 13.95 19.41 -1.02
C VAL A 165 15.08 19.19 -0.03
N GLN A 166 14.93 18.20 0.86
CA GLN A 166 15.95 17.80 1.84
C GLN A 166 16.82 16.67 1.30
N MET A 167 16.24 15.82 0.44
CA MET A 167 16.94 14.73 -0.21
C MET A 167 16.28 14.43 -1.55
N ALA A 168 17.10 14.25 -2.59
CA ALA A 168 16.70 13.65 -3.86
C ALA A 168 17.71 12.56 -4.21
N TRP A 169 17.21 11.40 -4.62
CA TRP A 169 18.00 10.26 -5.06
C TRP A 169 17.41 9.69 -6.35
N HIS A 170 18.25 9.22 -7.24
CA HIS A 170 17.87 8.47 -8.42
C HIS A 170 18.92 7.40 -8.74
N GLY A 171 18.52 6.32 -9.38
CA GLY A 171 19.43 5.26 -9.77
C GLY A 171 18.77 4.16 -10.60
N GLY A 172 19.58 3.36 -11.24
CA GLY A 172 19.16 2.27 -12.12
C GLY A 172 18.85 2.73 -13.55
N MET A 173 18.17 1.87 -14.32
CA MET A 173 17.87 2.08 -15.73
C MET A 173 16.41 2.40 -15.96
N ALA A 174 16.12 3.54 -16.58
CA ALA A 174 14.80 3.89 -17.10
C ALA A 174 14.42 3.01 -18.31
N ASP A 175 15.41 2.67 -19.13
CA ASP A 175 15.30 1.74 -20.26
C ASP A 175 16.52 0.81 -20.26
N ARG A 176 16.29 -0.48 -19.94
CA ARG A 176 17.37 -1.50 -19.86
C ARG A 176 17.86 -1.92 -21.23
N GLU A 177 16.96 -1.94 -22.24
CA GLU A 177 17.31 -2.35 -23.59
C GLU A 177 18.17 -1.30 -24.29
N SER A 178 17.83 -0.02 -24.11
CA SER A 178 18.57 1.12 -24.71
C SER A 178 19.63 1.70 -23.78
N VAL A 179 19.83 1.10 -22.59
CA VAL A 179 20.81 1.54 -21.58
C VAL A 179 20.62 3.02 -21.18
N VAL A 180 19.37 3.45 -21.03
CA VAL A 180 19.05 4.82 -20.58
C VAL A 180 18.98 4.85 -19.06
N PRO A 181 19.85 5.62 -18.38
CA PRO A 181 19.80 5.71 -16.92
C PRO A 181 18.57 6.51 -16.44
N VAL A 182 18.17 6.25 -15.19
CA VAL A 182 17.20 7.08 -14.48
C VAL A 182 17.83 8.42 -14.12
N GLY A 183 17.14 9.50 -14.45
CA GLY A 183 17.46 10.86 -13.98
C GLY A 183 16.44 11.35 -12.94
N VAL A 184 16.72 12.49 -12.30
CA VAL A 184 15.84 13.08 -11.28
C VAL A 184 14.44 13.44 -11.83
N ASP A 185 14.38 13.83 -13.09
CA ASP A 185 13.15 14.22 -13.79
C ASP A 185 12.55 13.09 -14.65
N THR A 186 13.03 11.86 -14.49
CA THR A 186 12.46 10.71 -15.20
C THR A 186 11.01 10.51 -14.76
N PRO A 187 10.04 10.50 -15.70
CA PRO A 187 8.67 10.15 -15.38
C PRO A 187 8.52 8.63 -15.17
N PHE A 188 7.68 8.25 -14.21
CA PHE A 188 7.36 6.85 -13.89
C PHE A 188 5.85 6.64 -13.90
N ARG A 189 5.43 5.41 -14.13
CA ARG A 189 4.03 5.01 -13.98
C ARG A 189 3.62 5.07 -12.52
N LEU A 190 2.40 5.61 -12.31
CA LEU A 190 1.87 5.92 -11.00
C LEU A 190 1.00 4.80 -10.41
N ALA A 191 0.57 3.84 -11.25
CA ALA A 191 -0.44 2.88 -10.83
C ALA A 191 -1.60 3.59 -10.09
N SER A 192 -1.99 3.13 -8.91
CA SER A 192 -3.16 3.64 -8.17
C SER A 192 -3.04 5.08 -7.61
N LEU A 193 -1.88 5.75 -7.73
CA LEU A 193 -1.78 7.16 -7.32
C LEU A 193 -2.76 8.08 -8.08
N ASN A 194 -3.18 7.69 -9.30
CA ASN A 194 -4.18 8.44 -10.07
C ASN A 194 -5.48 8.65 -9.29
N LYS A 195 -5.82 7.76 -8.34
CA LYS A 195 -7.04 7.89 -7.54
C LYS A 195 -7.10 9.20 -6.77
N MET A 196 -5.96 9.71 -6.34
CA MET A 196 -5.91 11.03 -5.68
C MET A 196 -6.36 12.15 -6.61
N PHE A 197 -5.93 12.14 -7.87
CA PHE A 197 -6.35 13.15 -8.85
C PHE A 197 -7.84 13.05 -9.17
N THR A 198 -8.36 11.82 -9.29
CA THR A 198 -9.80 11.56 -9.49
C THR A 198 -10.62 12.06 -8.31
N ALA A 199 -10.19 11.80 -7.08
CA ALA A 199 -10.87 12.27 -5.89
C ALA A 199 -10.85 13.81 -5.78
N VAL A 200 -9.70 14.43 -6.05
CA VAL A 200 -9.60 15.92 -6.11
C VAL A 200 -10.57 16.48 -7.15
N ALA A 201 -10.68 15.88 -8.34
CA ALA A 201 -11.62 16.33 -9.38
C ALA A 201 -13.08 16.24 -8.91
N ILE A 202 -13.49 15.13 -8.29
CA ILE A 202 -14.86 14.98 -7.73
C ILE A 202 -15.13 16.04 -6.65
N LEU A 203 -14.18 16.25 -5.74
CA LEU A 203 -14.32 17.24 -4.67
C LEU A 203 -14.35 18.68 -5.20
N GLN A 204 -13.61 19.01 -6.25
CA GLN A 204 -13.72 20.28 -6.95
C GLN A 204 -15.11 20.51 -7.57
N LEU A 205 -15.71 19.45 -8.15
CA LEU A 205 -17.06 19.51 -8.68
C LEU A 205 -18.10 19.67 -7.55
N GLN A 206 -17.89 19.03 -6.40
CA GLN A 206 -18.69 19.23 -5.19
C GLN A 206 -18.59 20.67 -4.67
N GLU A 207 -17.39 21.23 -4.55
CA GLU A 207 -17.18 22.62 -4.11
C GLU A 207 -17.88 23.64 -5.04
N LYS A 208 -17.96 23.31 -6.34
CA LYS A 208 -18.69 24.11 -7.34
C LYS A 208 -20.21 23.86 -7.32
N GLY A 209 -20.73 23.02 -6.41
CA GLY A 209 -22.15 22.68 -6.33
C GLY A 209 -22.69 21.90 -7.53
N LYS A 210 -21.82 21.21 -8.29
CA LYS A 210 -22.19 20.46 -9.49
C LYS A 210 -22.68 19.04 -9.18
N LEU A 211 -22.31 18.51 -8.01
CA LEU A 211 -22.69 17.19 -7.47
C LEU A 211 -22.62 17.20 -5.95
N SER A 212 -23.25 16.21 -5.33
CA SER A 212 -23.10 15.87 -3.91
C SER A 212 -22.46 14.49 -3.79
N LEU A 213 -21.60 14.25 -2.77
CA LEU A 213 -21.05 12.91 -2.54
C LEU A 213 -22.14 11.90 -2.19
N ASP A 214 -23.29 12.33 -1.74
CA ASP A 214 -24.43 11.48 -1.40
C ASP A 214 -25.36 11.21 -2.60
N ASP A 215 -25.07 11.81 -3.76
CA ASP A 215 -25.81 11.52 -4.99
C ASP A 215 -25.65 10.06 -5.39
N PRO A 216 -26.74 9.39 -5.81
CA PRO A 216 -26.67 8.10 -6.46
C PRO A 216 -25.84 8.19 -7.75
N VAL A 217 -24.91 7.24 -7.95
CA VAL A 217 -24.08 7.20 -9.18
C VAL A 217 -24.94 7.16 -10.45
N ALA A 218 -26.04 6.39 -10.42
CA ALA A 218 -26.97 6.28 -11.55
C ALA A 218 -27.61 7.62 -11.97
N GLN A 219 -27.68 8.62 -11.08
CA GLN A 219 -28.18 9.95 -11.40
C GLN A 219 -27.27 10.68 -12.42
N HIS A 220 -25.97 10.45 -12.34
CA HIS A 220 -24.97 11.07 -13.21
C HIS A 220 -24.62 10.23 -14.44
N LEU A 221 -25.03 8.95 -14.46
CA LEU A 221 -24.74 7.98 -15.51
C LEU A 221 -26.04 7.35 -16.06
N PRO A 222 -26.94 8.13 -16.69
CA PRO A 222 -28.25 7.61 -17.14
C PRO A 222 -28.13 6.52 -18.20
N ASP A 223 -27.07 6.53 -19.01
CA ASP A 223 -26.83 5.57 -20.09
C ASP A 223 -26.04 4.33 -19.63
N TYR A 224 -25.81 4.17 -18.32
CA TYR A 224 -25.11 2.98 -17.79
C TYR A 224 -25.89 1.70 -18.11
N PRO A 225 -25.25 0.66 -18.72
CA PRO A 225 -25.95 -0.49 -19.29
C PRO A 225 -26.77 -1.30 -18.29
N ALA A 226 -26.37 -1.32 -17.01
CA ALA A 226 -27.03 -2.12 -15.96
C ALA A 226 -27.33 -1.25 -14.72
N PRO A 227 -28.23 -0.24 -14.80
CA PRO A 227 -28.48 0.71 -13.72
C PRO A 227 -28.96 0.05 -12.42
N GLN A 228 -29.57 -1.15 -12.49
CA GLN A 228 -29.95 -1.94 -11.32
C GLN A 228 -28.75 -2.32 -10.44
N ASN A 229 -27.55 -2.49 -11.02
CA ASN A 229 -26.32 -2.80 -10.32
C ASN A 229 -25.70 -1.59 -9.61
N LEU A 230 -26.16 -0.38 -9.94
CA LEU A 230 -25.79 0.85 -9.23
C LEU A 230 -26.83 1.29 -8.19
N ARG A 231 -27.89 0.51 -7.97
CA ARG A 231 -28.94 0.87 -7.00
C ARG A 231 -28.36 0.98 -5.60
N GLY A 232 -28.50 2.15 -4.97
CA GLY A 232 -28.01 2.44 -3.63
C GLY A 232 -26.49 2.71 -3.57
N VAL A 233 -25.79 2.74 -4.71
CA VAL A 233 -24.37 3.13 -4.77
C VAL A 233 -24.29 4.64 -4.90
N THR A 234 -23.56 5.31 -3.98
CA THR A 234 -23.30 6.75 -3.98
C THR A 234 -21.87 7.07 -4.41
N LEU A 235 -21.61 8.33 -4.79
CA LEU A 235 -20.25 8.82 -5.11
C LEU A 235 -19.32 8.68 -3.89
N ARG A 236 -19.81 8.92 -2.68
CA ARG A 236 -19.10 8.70 -1.42
C ARG A 236 -18.60 7.26 -1.30
N GLN A 237 -19.46 6.28 -1.57
CA GLN A 237 -19.10 4.87 -1.46
C GLN A 237 -18.09 4.42 -2.52
N LEU A 238 -18.09 5.03 -3.71
CA LEU A 238 -17.02 4.81 -4.70
C LEU A 238 -15.69 5.36 -4.20
N LEU A 239 -15.67 6.60 -3.69
CA LEU A 239 -14.46 7.27 -3.17
C LEU A 239 -13.84 6.56 -1.96
N THR A 240 -14.63 5.81 -1.19
CA THR A 240 -14.22 5.18 0.07
C THR A 240 -14.03 3.67 -0.02
N HIS A 241 -14.19 3.09 -1.21
CA HIS A 241 -14.12 1.65 -1.42
C HIS A 241 -15.15 0.84 -0.61
N THR A 242 -16.35 1.40 -0.45
CA THR A 242 -17.47 0.75 0.28
C THR A 242 -18.67 0.43 -0.62
N SER A 243 -18.52 0.57 -1.93
CA SER A 243 -19.62 0.38 -2.90
C SER A 243 -20.02 -1.09 -3.12
N GLY A 244 -19.14 -2.03 -2.83
CA GLY A 244 -19.34 -3.45 -3.17
C GLY A 244 -19.06 -3.78 -4.63
N LEU A 245 -18.71 -2.81 -5.46
CA LEU A 245 -18.33 -3.06 -6.86
C LEU A 245 -16.97 -3.78 -6.92
N GLY A 246 -16.84 -4.64 -7.93
CA GLY A 246 -15.64 -5.46 -8.15
C GLY A 246 -14.44 -4.71 -8.71
N ASP A 247 -13.57 -5.47 -9.33
CA ASP A 247 -12.32 -4.97 -9.92
C ASP A 247 -12.34 -5.03 -11.45
N ILE A 248 -11.31 -4.48 -12.09
CA ILE A 248 -11.11 -4.41 -13.54
C ILE A 248 -9.99 -5.35 -14.02
N PHE A 249 -9.61 -6.31 -13.21
CA PHE A 249 -8.55 -7.28 -13.50
C PHE A 249 -9.10 -8.71 -13.66
N GLY A 250 -8.28 -9.63 -14.17
CA GLY A 250 -8.58 -11.04 -14.35
C GLY A 250 -9.00 -11.38 -15.78
N GLU A 251 -9.38 -12.64 -15.99
CA GLU A 251 -9.65 -13.22 -17.33
C GLU A 251 -10.57 -12.37 -18.22
N LYS A 252 -11.61 -11.77 -17.62
CA LYS A 252 -12.57 -10.93 -18.35
C LYS A 252 -11.92 -9.65 -18.87
N ALA A 253 -11.03 -9.04 -18.06
CA ALA A 253 -10.23 -7.88 -18.48
C ALA A 253 -9.23 -8.25 -19.58
N ASP A 254 -8.50 -9.35 -19.38
CA ASP A 254 -7.47 -9.83 -20.29
C ASP A 254 -8.05 -10.14 -21.68
N ALA A 255 -9.23 -10.80 -21.69
CA ALA A 255 -9.96 -11.12 -22.95
C ALA A 255 -10.44 -9.86 -23.71
N ASN A 256 -10.61 -8.73 -23.03
CA ASN A 256 -11.11 -7.48 -23.60
C ASN A 256 -10.06 -6.35 -23.67
N ALA A 257 -8.81 -6.59 -23.28
CA ALA A 257 -7.79 -5.55 -23.15
C ALA A 257 -7.63 -4.66 -24.38
N GLY A 258 -7.76 -5.22 -25.59
CA GLY A 258 -7.66 -4.48 -26.86
C GLY A 258 -8.81 -3.48 -27.10
N SER A 259 -9.95 -3.65 -26.46
CA SER A 259 -11.14 -2.79 -26.58
C SER A 259 -11.25 -1.70 -25.51
N LEU A 260 -10.50 -1.82 -24.40
CA LEU A 260 -10.57 -0.89 -23.26
C LEU A 260 -9.76 0.39 -23.51
N LYS A 261 -10.30 1.32 -24.31
CA LYS A 261 -9.62 2.57 -24.71
C LYS A 261 -10.18 3.82 -24.04
N THR A 262 -11.47 3.84 -23.74
CA THR A 262 -12.18 4.91 -23.03
C THR A 262 -12.66 4.41 -21.67
N LEU A 263 -13.04 5.32 -20.78
CA LEU A 263 -13.61 4.93 -19.48
C LEU A 263 -14.95 4.20 -19.65
N GLN A 264 -15.74 4.57 -20.67
CA GLN A 264 -17.01 3.93 -21.00
C GLN A 264 -16.84 2.50 -21.52
N ASP A 265 -15.72 2.17 -22.17
CA ASP A 265 -15.49 0.80 -22.65
C ASP A 265 -15.47 -0.21 -21.49
N TYR A 266 -15.07 0.23 -20.30
CA TYR A 266 -15.13 -0.61 -19.10
C TYR A 266 -16.57 -0.96 -18.69
N TRP A 267 -17.57 -0.14 -19.06
CA TRP A 267 -18.97 -0.48 -18.78
C TRP A 267 -19.40 -1.72 -19.54
N ALA A 268 -19.04 -1.81 -20.83
CA ALA A 268 -19.39 -2.97 -21.66
C ALA A 268 -18.86 -4.28 -21.07
N VAL A 269 -17.74 -4.21 -20.35
CA VAL A 269 -17.09 -5.39 -19.79
C VAL A 269 -17.55 -5.68 -18.35
N PHE A 270 -17.77 -4.67 -17.50
CA PHE A 270 -17.91 -4.87 -16.05
C PHE A 270 -19.27 -4.48 -15.48
N SER A 271 -20.18 -3.86 -16.28
CA SER A 271 -21.48 -3.38 -15.76
C SER A 271 -22.44 -4.50 -15.33
N ASP A 272 -22.28 -5.71 -15.85
CA ASP A 272 -23.15 -6.86 -15.56
C ASP A 272 -22.92 -7.44 -14.16
N ALA A 273 -21.79 -7.13 -13.51
CA ALA A 273 -21.49 -7.59 -12.16
C ALA A 273 -22.23 -6.77 -11.11
N ALA A 274 -23.08 -7.42 -10.33
CA ALA A 274 -23.71 -6.79 -9.17
C ALA A 274 -22.69 -6.56 -8.04
N PRO A 275 -22.95 -5.60 -7.13
CA PRO A 275 -22.16 -5.47 -5.91
C PRO A 275 -22.10 -6.78 -5.12
N VAL A 276 -20.91 -7.17 -4.66
CA VAL A 276 -20.68 -8.42 -3.92
C VAL A 276 -21.16 -8.38 -2.47
N PHE A 277 -21.53 -7.18 -1.99
CA PHE A 277 -22.19 -6.94 -0.70
C PHE A 277 -23.03 -5.66 -0.81
N PRO A 278 -24.01 -5.43 0.10
CA PRO A 278 -24.81 -4.22 0.09
C PRO A 278 -23.93 -2.96 0.18
N PRO A 279 -24.14 -1.97 -0.72
CA PRO A 279 -23.36 -0.74 -0.70
C PRO A 279 -23.31 -0.07 0.67
N GLY A 280 -22.13 0.33 1.11
CA GLY A 280 -21.89 0.93 2.43
C GLY A 280 -21.69 -0.04 3.59
N SER A 281 -21.82 -1.37 3.40
CA SER A 281 -21.77 -2.33 4.52
C SER A 281 -20.39 -2.88 4.84
N LYS A 282 -19.44 -2.81 3.92
CA LYS A 282 -18.07 -3.35 4.07
C LYS A 282 -17.08 -2.54 3.25
N ASP A 283 -15.79 -2.73 3.54
CA ASP A 283 -14.68 -2.18 2.77
C ASP A 283 -14.14 -3.24 1.81
N GLN A 284 -14.09 -2.91 0.53
CA GLN A 284 -13.40 -3.68 -0.50
C GLN A 284 -12.85 -2.74 -1.56
N TYR A 285 -11.52 -2.74 -1.73
CA TYR A 285 -10.86 -1.94 -2.75
C TYR A 285 -11.44 -2.24 -4.13
N SER A 286 -11.78 -1.20 -4.89
CA SER A 286 -12.40 -1.31 -6.20
C SER A 286 -11.76 -0.34 -7.18
N ASN A 287 -11.13 -0.85 -8.21
CA ASN A 287 -10.68 -0.05 -9.34
C ASN A 287 -11.87 0.35 -10.22
N TYR A 288 -12.86 -0.54 -10.37
CA TYR A 288 -14.04 -0.23 -11.17
C TYR A 288 -14.82 0.96 -10.60
N GLY A 289 -14.92 1.08 -9.28
CA GLY A 289 -15.52 2.27 -8.65
C GLY A 289 -14.84 3.58 -9.07
N PHE A 290 -13.53 3.58 -9.22
CA PHE A 290 -12.79 4.76 -9.69
C PHE A 290 -12.90 4.98 -11.20
N ILE A 291 -13.12 3.94 -12.02
CA ILE A 291 -13.53 4.11 -13.43
C ILE A 291 -14.85 4.87 -13.49
N LEU A 292 -15.85 4.47 -12.70
CA LEU A 292 -17.15 5.16 -12.65
C LEU A 292 -17.02 6.62 -12.18
N LEU A 293 -16.16 6.91 -11.20
CA LEU A 293 -15.89 8.31 -10.80
C LEU A 293 -15.32 9.12 -11.95
N GLY A 294 -14.42 8.53 -12.77
CA GLY A 294 -13.91 9.19 -13.97
C GLY A 294 -15.02 9.52 -14.97
N THR A 295 -15.92 8.58 -15.23
CA THR A 295 -17.07 8.84 -16.13
C THR A 295 -18.07 9.85 -15.56
N VAL A 296 -18.24 9.90 -14.23
CA VAL A 296 -19.02 10.96 -13.56
C VAL A 296 -18.37 12.33 -13.78
N ILE A 297 -17.04 12.44 -13.68
CA ILE A 297 -16.34 13.70 -13.99
C ILE A 297 -16.61 14.11 -15.41
N GLU A 298 -16.57 13.21 -16.40
CA GLU A 298 -16.89 13.51 -17.79
C GLU A 298 -18.33 13.98 -17.96
N ALA A 299 -19.30 13.27 -17.40
CA ALA A 299 -20.72 13.60 -17.50
C ALA A 299 -21.06 14.96 -16.87
N VAL A 300 -20.49 15.26 -15.69
CA VAL A 300 -20.82 16.48 -14.94
C VAL A 300 -20.05 17.70 -15.47
N SER A 301 -18.82 17.53 -15.95
CA SER A 301 -18.00 18.64 -16.45
C SER A 301 -18.20 18.94 -17.92
N GLY A 302 -18.64 17.96 -18.72
CA GLY A 302 -18.67 18.05 -20.19
C GLY A 302 -17.30 18.00 -20.85
N GLN A 303 -16.26 17.60 -20.10
CA GLN A 303 -14.87 17.45 -20.58
C GLN A 303 -14.46 15.98 -20.45
N SER A 304 -13.49 15.53 -21.26
CA SER A 304 -12.87 14.23 -20.96
C SER A 304 -12.22 14.24 -19.57
N TYR A 305 -12.17 13.09 -18.91
CA TYR A 305 -11.46 12.96 -17.64
C TYR A 305 -10.04 13.52 -17.72
N TYR A 306 -9.36 13.24 -18.81
CA TYR A 306 -7.97 13.65 -19.04
C TYR A 306 -7.82 15.16 -19.19
N ASP A 307 -8.72 15.81 -19.93
CA ASP A 307 -8.71 17.27 -20.08
C ASP A 307 -9.07 17.98 -18.78
N TYR A 308 -10.01 17.39 -18.01
CA TYR A 308 -10.38 17.94 -16.71
C TYR A 308 -9.20 17.91 -15.72
N VAL A 309 -8.52 16.76 -15.55
CA VAL A 309 -7.41 16.67 -14.60
C VAL A 309 -6.20 17.49 -15.05
N ASP A 310 -5.95 17.57 -16.35
CA ASP A 310 -4.89 18.45 -16.89
C ASP A 310 -5.19 19.93 -16.56
N ALA A 311 -6.37 20.40 -16.91
CA ALA A 311 -6.73 21.82 -16.76
C ALA A 311 -6.89 22.24 -15.29
N HIS A 312 -7.48 21.40 -14.46
CA HIS A 312 -7.90 21.76 -13.10
C HIS A 312 -6.98 21.25 -11.98
N ILE A 313 -6.06 20.33 -12.29
CA ILE A 313 -5.14 19.78 -11.31
C ILE A 313 -3.69 19.97 -11.77
N TYR A 314 -3.28 19.38 -12.90
CA TYR A 314 -1.87 19.38 -13.29
C TYR A 314 -1.34 20.78 -13.59
N ARG A 315 -2.03 21.56 -14.45
CA ARG A 315 -1.63 22.94 -14.75
C ARG A 315 -1.71 23.85 -13.54
N VAL A 316 -2.76 23.72 -12.72
CA VAL A 316 -2.93 24.53 -11.51
C VAL A 316 -1.81 24.29 -10.50
N ALA A 317 -1.36 23.03 -10.36
CA ALA A 317 -0.23 22.66 -9.51
C ALA A 317 1.14 22.88 -10.17
N GLY A 318 1.20 23.16 -11.49
CA GLY A 318 2.45 23.29 -12.25
C GLY A 318 3.14 21.96 -12.56
N MET A 319 2.38 20.88 -12.69
CA MET A 319 2.84 19.52 -12.97
C MET A 319 3.00 19.30 -14.48
N THR A 320 4.11 19.68 -15.05
CA THR A 320 4.33 19.72 -16.50
C THR A 320 4.78 18.40 -17.12
N ALA A 321 5.21 17.44 -16.30
CA ALA A 321 5.67 16.12 -16.70
C ALA A 321 4.72 14.99 -16.21
N THR A 322 3.45 15.35 -15.98
CA THR A 322 2.41 14.44 -15.48
C THR A 322 1.31 14.27 -16.51
N GLY A 323 0.80 13.05 -16.66
CA GLY A 323 -0.27 12.79 -17.61
C GLY A 323 -0.71 11.33 -17.68
N SER A 324 -1.57 11.07 -18.67
CA SER A 324 -2.06 9.73 -19.02
C SER A 324 -2.16 9.66 -20.57
N ALA A 325 -1.03 9.49 -21.22
CA ALA A 325 -0.99 9.31 -22.68
C ALA A 325 -1.28 7.85 -23.04
N PRO A 326 -1.86 7.56 -24.23
CA PRO A 326 -1.95 6.21 -24.76
C PRO A 326 -0.58 5.55 -24.86
N GLU A 327 -0.51 4.21 -24.64
CA GLU A 327 0.74 3.44 -24.72
C GLU A 327 1.41 3.52 -26.12
N SER A 328 0.62 3.75 -27.17
CA SER A 328 1.12 3.98 -28.52
C SER A 328 1.79 5.35 -28.71
N SER A 329 1.61 6.28 -27.77
CA SER A 329 2.20 7.61 -27.82
C SER A 329 3.61 7.60 -27.24
N HIS A 330 4.49 8.40 -27.85
CA HIS A 330 5.81 8.62 -27.28
C HIS A 330 5.74 9.68 -26.18
N VAL A 331 6.02 9.28 -24.93
CA VAL A 331 6.23 10.19 -23.81
C VAL A 331 7.71 10.31 -23.56
N PRO A 332 8.32 11.50 -23.78
CA PRO A 332 9.76 11.67 -23.63
C PRO A 332 10.25 11.25 -22.24
N GLY A 333 11.27 10.39 -22.20
CA GLY A 333 11.92 9.98 -20.96
C GLY A 333 11.10 9.07 -20.03
N LEU A 334 9.87 8.66 -20.41
CA LEU A 334 9.07 7.75 -19.57
C LEU A 334 9.79 6.43 -19.36
N ALA A 335 10.01 6.08 -18.09
CA ALA A 335 10.63 4.83 -17.71
C ALA A 335 9.78 3.64 -18.15
N LYS A 336 10.46 2.65 -18.74
CA LYS A 336 9.86 1.40 -19.16
C LYS A 336 9.67 0.47 -17.98
N ALA A 337 8.52 -0.22 -17.92
CA ALA A 337 8.17 -1.14 -16.85
C ALA A 337 8.95 -2.46 -16.96
N TYR A 338 9.44 -2.98 -15.84
CA TYR A 338 10.17 -4.25 -15.76
C TYR A 338 9.68 -5.11 -14.61
N THR A 339 9.43 -6.38 -14.88
CA THR A 339 9.10 -7.40 -13.89
C THR A 339 10.15 -8.48 -13.83
N ARG A 340 10.27 -9.18 -12.70
CA ARG A 340 11.20 -10.31 -12.58
C ARG A 340 10.54 -11.62 -12.97
N VAL A 341 11.16 -12.30 -13.95
CA VAL A 341 10.82 -13.68 -14.33
C VAL A 341 12.11 -14.48 -14.25
N ASP A 342 12.10 -15.59 -13.54
CA ASP A 342 13.29 -16.45 -13.31
C ASP A 342 14.54 -15.64 -12.89
N HIS A 343 14.36 -14.74 -11.93
CA HIS A 343 15.39 -13.84 -11.39
C HIS A 343 16.00 -12.84 -12.39
N ARG A 344 15.40 -12.66 -13.59
CA ARG A 344 15.84 -11.72 -14.63
C ARG A 344 14.79 -10.67 -14.88
N TRP A 345 15.21 -9.42 -15.07
CA TRP A 345 14.33 -8.35 -15.49
C TRP A 345 13.87 -8.56 -16.94
N GLN A 346 12.57 -8.56 -17.13
CA GLN A 346 11.92 -8.59 -18.44
C GLN A 346 11.03 -7.38 -18.60
N ARG A 347 10.94 -6.86 -19.81
CA ARG A 347 10.02 -5.78 -20.15
C ARG A 347 8.60 -6.20 -19.86
N GLU A 348 7.89 -5.41 -19.02
CA GLU A 348 6.48 -5.63 -18.76
C GLU A 348 5.62 -4.76 -19.67
N THR A 349 4.74 -5.39 -20.43
CA THR A 349 3.80 -4.72 -21.35
C THR A 349 2.39 -5.28 -21.26
N ARG A 350 2.19 -6.43 -20.64
CA ARG A 350 0.90 -7.15 -20.63
C ARG A 350 -0.10 -6.56 -19.65
N SER A 351 0.38 -6.07 -18.50
CA SER A 351 -0.46 -5.48 -17.45
C SER A 351 -0.74 -4.00 -17.66
N LEU A 352 -0.15 -3.37 -18.68
CA LEU A 352 -0.34 -1.95 -18.96
C LEU A 352 -1.70 -1.73 -19.63
N PRO A 353 -2.54 -0.84 -19.11
CA PRO A 353 -3.75 -0.41 -19.81
C PRO A 353 -3.36 0.33 -21.10
N TRP A 354 -4.22 0.32 -22.09
CA TRP A 354 -4.01 1.09 -23.33
C TRP A 354 -3.70 2.59 -23.03
N ARG A 355 -4.29 3.11 -21.97
CA ARG A 355 -4.06 4.46 -21.42
C ARG A 355 -4.29 4.43 -19.92
N GLY A 356 -3.50 5.16 -19.15
CA GLY A 356 -3.76 5.34 -17.73
C GLY A 356 -5.16 5.90 -17.48
N THR A 357 -5.92 5.29 -16.57
CA THR A 357 -7.33 5.56 -16.28
C THR A 357 -7.51 6.42 -15.02
N SER A 358 -8.75 6.75 -14.69
CA SER A 358 -9.12 7.37 -13.41
C SER A 358 -8.81 6.49 -12.18
N ALA A 359 -8.63 5.18 -12.36
CA ALA A 359 -8.25 4.25 -11.31
C ALA A 359 -6.73 4.06 -11.18
N GLY A 360 -5.95 4.34 -12.23
CA GLY A 360 -4.50 4.11 -12.19
C GLY A 360 -3.84 4.14 -13.55
N GLY A 361 -2.50 4.07 -13.56
CA GLY A 361 -1.69 3.86 -14.76
C GLY A 361 -1.20 5.13 -15.47
N GLY A 362 -1.45 6.33 -14.97
CA GLY A 362 -0.81 7.56 -15.44
C GLY A 362 0.68 7.59 -15.11
N TYR A 363 1.34 8.67 -15.43
CA TYR A 363 2.76 8.89 -15.15
C TYR A 363 3.01 10.27 -14.53
N SER A 364 4.09 10.38 -13.77
CA SER A 364 4.58 11.63 -13.16
C SER A 364 6.05 11.55 -12.77
N THR A 365 6.60 12.66 -12.28
CA THR A 365 7.92 12.75 -11.66
C THR A 365 7.80 13.02 -10.16
N VAL A 366 8.87 12.77 -9.40
CA VAL A 366 8.90 13.12 -7.96
C VAL A 366 8.74 14.63 -7.75
N GLY A 367 9.28 15.45 -8.65
CA GLY A 367 9.13 16.90 -8.60
C GLY A 367 7.69 17.37 -8.81
N ASP A 368 6.97 16.79 -9.76
CA ASP A 368 5.57 17.13 -10.00
C ASP A 368 4.67 16.65 -8.86
N LEU A 369 4.92 15.48 -8.29
CA LEU A 369 4.17 15.01 -7.11
C LEU A 369 4.45 15.89 -5.88
N LEU A 370 5.67 16.42 -5.70
CA LEU A 370 5.93 17.44 -4.68
C LEU A 370 5.06 18.69 -4.91
N LYS A 371 4.99 19.20 -6.14
CA LYS A 371 4.11 20.34 -6.48
C LYS A 371 2.63 20.04 -6.21
N PHE A 372 2.18 18.81 -6.46
CA PHE A 372 0.83 18.37 -6.12
C PHE A 372 0.58 18.44 -4.60
N GLY A 373 1.51 17.92 -3.79
CA GLY A 373 1.43 18.00 -2.33
C GLY A 373 1.36 19.44 -1.83
N GLU A 374 2.19 20.33 -2.36
CA GLU A 374 2.20 21.74 -2.02
C GLU A 374 0.93 22.47 -2.49
N ALA A 375 0.39 22.10 -3.65
CA ALA A 375 -0.86 22.67 -4.15
C ALA A 375 -2.08 22.24 -3.32
N LEU A 376 -2.09 21.02 -2.79
CA LEU A 376 -3.08 20.57 -1.81
C LEU A 376 -2.93 21.36 -0.50
N ARG A 377 -1.72 21.43 0.05
CA ARG A 377 -1.43 22.11 1.33
C ARG A 377 -1.74 23.60 1.29
N SER A 378 -1.49 24.26 0.18
CA SER A 378 -1.73 25.71 0.00
C SER A 378 -3.17 26.06 -0.35
N GLY A 379 -4.08 25.09 -0.47
CA GLY A 379 -5.47 25.34 -0.83
C GLY A 379 -5.71 25.67 -2.30
N LYS A 380 -4.71 25.50 -3.18
CA LYS A 380 -4.86 25.77 -4.64
C LYS A 380 -5.79 24.79 -5.32
N LEU A 381 -5.84 23.53 -4.86
CA LEU A 381 -6.62 22.46 -5.49
C LEU A 381 -7.95 22.20 -4.79
N LEU A 382 -7.98 22.27 -3.47
CA LEU A 382 -9.16 22.05 -2.63
C LEU A 382 -9.18 23.05 -1.48
N SER A 383 -10.37 23.39 -0.99
CA SER A 383 -10.51 24.14 0.26
C SER A 383 -9.91 23.34 1.44
N PRO A 384 -9.49 23.99 2.52
CA PRO A 384 -9.01 23.30 3.72
C PRO A 384 -10.00 22.27 4.28
N SER A 385 -11.30 22.56 4.22
CA SER A 385 -12.35 21.65 4.68
C SER A 385 -12.48 20.40 3.83
N SER A 386 -12.43 20.54 2.49
CA SER A 386 -12.48 19.41 1.56
C SER A 386 -11.23 18.55 1.68
N LEU A 387 -10.05 19.17 1.81
CA LEU A 387 -8.80 18.44 2.02
C LEU A 387 -8.84 17.67 3.36
N ALA A 388 -9.30 18.30 4.44
CA ALA A 388 -9.44 17.63 5.73
C ALA A 388 -10.38 16.42 5.66
N ALA A 389 -11.53 16.56 4.99
CA ALA A 389 -12.46 15.45 4.77
C ALA A 389 -11.84 14.34 3.91
N ALA A 390 -11.17 14.69 2.80
CA ALA A 390 -10.54 13.74 1.91
C ALA A 390 -9.43 12.91 2.58
N THR A 391 -8.71 13.52 3.51
CA THR A 391 -7.55 12.93 4.18
C THR A 391 -7.84 12.48 5.62
N SER A 392 -9.11 12.30 5.97
CA SER A 392 -9.56 11.68 7.22
C SER A 392 -10.19 10.32 6.94
N PRO A 393 -10.17 9.36 7.88
CA PRO A 393 -10.81 8.06 7.70
C PRO A 393 -12.30 8.19 7.38
N GLN A 394 -12.75 7.53 6.32
CA GLN A 394 -14.13 7.57 5.83
C GLN A 394 -14.73 6.17 5.65
N ASN A 395 -13.94 5.11 5.77
CA ASN A 395 -14.37 3.73 5.64
C ASN A 395 -14.32 2.99 7.00
N HIS A 396 -14.90 1.77 7.05
CA HIS A 396 -15.09 1.02 8.31
C HIS A 396 -13.77 0.68 9.02
N LYS A 397 -12.75 0.30 8.24
CA LYS A 397 -11.42 -0.07 8.78
C LYS A 397 -10.51 1.14 9.00
N ALA A 398 -11.02 2.36 8.79
CA ALA A 398 -10.33 3.62 9.06
C ALA A 398 -8.97 3.79 8.35
N TRP A 399 -8.79 3.18 7.17
CA TRP A 399 -7.54 3.25 6.40
C TRP A 399 -7.62 4.10 5.13
N TYR A 400 -8.85 4.56 4.75
CA TYR A 400 -9.09 5.29 3.52
C TYR A 400 -10.03 6.47 3.72
N GLY A 401 -9.68 7.61 3.14
CA GLY A 401 -10.51 8.80 3.03
C GLY A 401 -11.20 8.87 1.66
N TYR A 402 -11.32 10.05 1.07
CA TYR A 402 -11.82 10.20 -0.29
C TYR A 402 -10.64 10.14 -1.28
N GLY A 403 -10.32 8.95 -1.78
CA GLY A 403 -9.25 8.72 -2.73
C GLY A 403 -7.83 8.80 -2.13
N PHE A 404 -7.69 8.91 -0.83
CA PHE A 404 -6.43 8.94 -0.11
C PHE A 404 -6.38 7.80 0.91
N MET A 405 -5.28 7.10 0.96
CA MET A 405 -4.92 6.26 2.10
C MET A 405 -4.58 7.16 3.29
N VAL A 406 -5.01 6.75 4.49
CA VAL A 406 -4.80 7.52 5.72
C VAL A 406 -4.34 6.59 6.83
N ARG A 407 -3.42 7.06 7.67
CA ARG A 407 -2.95 6.33 8.85
C ARG A 407 -2.43 7.27 9.93
N GLY A 408 -2.33 6.77 11.15
CA GLY A 408 -1.87 7.54 12.31
C GLY A 408 -2.83 8.66 12.70
N GLN A 409 -2.53 9.32 13.80
CA GLN A 409 -3.31 10.44 14.34
C GLN A 409 -2.36 11.51 14.90
N GLY A 410 -2.86 12.75 15.04
CA GLY A 410 -2.07 13.87 15.55
C GLY A 410 -0.75 14.01 14.75
N LYS A 411 0.36 14.09 15.47
CA LYS A 411 1.69 14.24 14.85
C LYS A 411 2.15 13.02 14.02
N GLU A 412 1.53 11.86 14.19
CA GLU A 412 1.84 10.67 13.40
C GLU A 412 0.97 10.52 12.14
N ARG A 413 0.08 11.47 11.90
CA ARG A 413 -0.84 11.43 10.77
C ARG A 413 -0.09 11.45 9.44
N VAL A 414 -0.45 10.51 8.57
CA VAL A 414 0.05 10.40 7.20
C VAL A 414 -1.15 10.22 6.28
N TYR A 415 -1.14 10.93 5.16
CA TYR A 415 -2.08 10.67 4.08
C TYR A 415 -1.36 10.66 2.73
N GLY A 416 -1.94 10.02 1.75
CA GLY A 416 -1.38 9.90 0.41
C GLY A 416 -1.91 8.67 -0.30
N HIS A 417 -1.10 8.01 -1.10
CA HIS A 417 -1.47 6.76 -1.74
C HIS A 417 -0.24 5.92 -2.12
N GLU A 418 -0.42 4.62 -2.18
CA GLU A 418 0.52 3.68 -2.78
C GLU A 418 0.00 3.21 -4.14
N GLY A 419 0.90 2.95 -5.08
CA GLY A 419 0.60 2.41 -6.38
C GLY A 419 1.51 1.23 -6.68
N GLY A 420 0.91 0.09 -6.99
CA GLY A 420 1.65 -1.13 -7.33
C GLY A 420 1.04 -1.83 -8.53
N ALA A 421 1.89 -2.23 -9.45
CA ALA A 421 1.61 -3.11 -10.58
C ALA A 421 2.92 -3.78 -11.01
N LEU A 422 2.85 -4.78 -11.87
CA LEU A 422 4.07 -5.31 -12.49
C LEU A 422 4.83 -4.18 -13.19
N GLY A 423 6.09 -4.00 -12.82
CA GLY A 423 6.94 -2.94 -13.34
C GLY A 423 6.58 -1.51 -12.91
N ALA A 424 5.82 -1.34 -11.83
CA ALA A 424 5.52 -0.03 -11.28
C ALA A 424 5.37 -0.09 -9.75
N ASN A 425 6.16 0.71 -9.05
CA ASN A 425 6.06 0.93 -7.61
C ASN A 425 6.12 2.42 -7.32
N ALA A 426 5.02 2.99 -6.85
CA ALA A 426 4.87 4.42 -6.60
C ALA A 426 4.31 4.66 -5.21
N VAL A 427 4.87 5.60 -4.48
CA VAL A 427 4.38 6.03 -3.17
C VAL A 427 4.43 7.54 -3.09
N PHE A 428 3.34 8.13 -2.64
CA PHE A 428 3.23 9.54 -2.32
C PHE A 428 2.62 9.69 -0.92
N TYR A 429 3.35 10.28 0.00
CA TYR A 429 2.88 10.56 1.35
C TYR A 429 3.10 11.99 1.76
N VAL A 430 2.15 12.54 2.50
CA VAL A 430 2.23 13.81 3.20
C VAL A 430 2.10 13.56 4.69
N LEU A 431 3.04 14.11 5.46
CA LEU A 431 2.99 14.19 6.92
C LEU A 431 2.67 15.65 7.25
N PRO A 432 1.38 15.99 7.42
CA PRO A 432 0.95 17.39 7.45
C PRO A 432 1.50 18.18 8.63
N GLU A 433 1.61 17.56 9.81
CA GLU A 433 2.09 18.20 11.02
C GLU A 433 3.60 18.54 10.99
N GLN A 434 4.38 17.77 10.20
CA GLN A 434 5.80 18.01 9.97
C GLN A 434 6.06 18.84 8.71
N ALA A 435 5.01 19.12 7.92
CA ALA A 435 5.09 19.72 6.60
C ALA A 435 6.03 18.93 5.65
N VAL A 436 6.03 17.59 5.75
CA VAL A 436 6.89 16.71 4.95
C VAL A 436 6.11 16.06 3.83
N VAL A 437 6.70 16.03 2.64
CA VAL A 437 6.26 15.25 1.49
C VAL A 437 7.33 14.21 1.18
N LEU A 438 6.89 12.95 1.05
CA LEU A 438 7.72 11.81 0.65
C LEU A 438 7.20 11.27 -0.67
N VAL A 439 8.08 11.10 -1.64
CA VAL A 439 7.75 10.50 -2.93
C VAL A 439 8.78 9.45 -3.30
N GLY A 440 8.31 8.27 -3.69
CA GLY A 440 9.15 7.23 -4.23
C GLY A 440 8.51 6.65 -5.49
N LEU A 441 9.25 6.59 -6.59
CA LEU A 441 8.80 6.07 -7.87
C LEU A 441 9.83 5.08 -8.41
N ALA A 442 9.39 3.93 -8.91
CA ALA A 442 10.27 2.93 -9.54
C ALA A 442 9.55 2.23 -10.69
N ASN A 443 10.33 1.79 -11.67
CA ASN A 443 9.86 1.04 -12.83
C ASN A 443 10.09 -0.47 -12.70
N VAL A 444 10.12 -0.95 -11.47
CA VAL A 444 10.23 -2.36 -11.09
C VAL A 444 9.07 -2.74 -10.18
N ASP A 445 8.89 -4.04 -9.96
CA ASP A 445 7.82 -4.58 -9.13
C ASP A 445 7.85 -4.01 -7.69
N PRO A 446 6.70 -3.86 -7.01
CA PRO A 446 6.66 -3.58 -5.57
C PRO A 446 7.40 -4.66 -4.77
N ASP A 447 7.95 -4.38 -3.52
CA ASP A 447 7.77 -3.17 -2.72
C ASP A 447 9.08 -2.41 -2.47
N ALA A 448 10.14 -2.59 -3.27
CA ALA A 448 11.47 -2.07 -2.93
C ALA A 448 11.46 -0.58 -2.58
N MET A 449 10.89 0.27 -3.44
CA MET A 449 10.79 1.71 -3.22
C MET A 449 9.80 2.04 -2.09
N GLY A 450 8.67 1.35 -2.04
CA GLY A 450 7.67 1.52 -0.98
C GLY A 450 8.23 1.25 0.41
N ASN A 451 9.08 0.24 0.55
CA ASN A 451 9.74 -0.07 1.82
C ASN A 451 10.65 1.06 2.30
N VAL A 452 11.37 1.75 1.40
CA VAL A 452 12.22 2.88 1.77
C VAL A 452 11.39 4.10 2.17
N VAL A 453 10.32 4.42 1.42
CA VAL A 453 9.40 5.51 1.80
C VAL A 453 8.78 5.25 3.17
N ASN A 454 8.30 4.04 3.43
CA ASN A 454 7.73 3.65 4.71
C ASN A 454 8.78 3.67 5.84
N PHE A 455 10.02 3.25 5.58
CA PHE A 455 11.12 3.35 6.53
C PHE A 455 11.32 4.79 6.99
N VAL A 456 11.34 5.76 6.06
CA VAL A 456 11.49 7.19 6.38
C VAL A 456 10.25 7.71 7.11
N ALA A 457 9.04 7.45 6.60
CA ALA A 457 7.80 7.94 7.21
C ALA A 457 7.64 7.49 8.67
N ASN A 458 8.05 6.26 8.98
CA ASN A 458 7.92 5.69 10.32
C ASN A 458 8.98 6.21 11.32
N ARG A 459 10.07 6.87 10.87
CA ARG A 459 11.20 7.30 11.73
C ARG A 459 11.43 8.80 11.76
N LEU A 460 10.68 9.59 10.96
CA LEU A 460 10.78 11.04 11.01
C LEU A 460 10.52 11.59 12.43
N PRO A 461 11.25 12.60 12.89
CA PRO A 461 10.96 13.30 14.14
C PRO A 461 9.53 13.87 14.15
N LEU A 462 8.88 13.85 15.31
CA LEU A 462 7.51 14.37 15.51
C LEU A 462 7.50 15.83 15.96
#